data_a5c59e29b3b9c3fd2465a1fea9d0ecb3
#
_entry.id   a5c59e29b3b9c3fd2465a1fea9d0ecb3
#
_cell.length_a   1.000
_cell.length_b   1.000
_cell.length_c   1.000
_cell.angle_alpha   90.00
_cell.angle_beta   90.00
_cell.angle_gamma   90.00
#
_symmetry.space_group_name_H-M   'P 1'
#
loop_
_entity.id
_entity.type
_entity.pdbx_description
1 polymer ?
#
loop_
_entity_poly.entity_id
_entity_poly.type
_entity_poly.pdbx_seq_one_letter_code
_entity_poly.pdbx_strand_id
1 'polypeptide(L)'
;MNVLDDPKYSHLLKRQPFYLRIGKTLLYNWAKFIFSWYTPIKVFGKENIPDSSFIYCSNHNAHLDVIALSIAANKNFNDIGMLAAKDYWFDNSFRRNIMKPVMNLIPLGRKSASQNDITFDETTILSDKFMKIDKRCIIIFPEGTRGKANVLNRFRKGPSRLAIGLNKPILPAVIKGTGESWPKGKIFFKPGKIRVYILEAIYPKSFINGKTLNKKNTFNAAKEMTNEIEKRIKS
;
A
#
# COMPACT_ATOMS: atom_id res chain seq x y z
N MET A 1 16.86 -10.65 -18.06
CA MET A 1 15.54 -11.32 -17.97
C MET A 1 14.50 -10.25 -17.69
N ASN A 2 13.42 -10.17 -18.44
CA ASN A 2 12.37 -9.16 -18.21
C ASN A 2 11.65 -9.51 -16.88
N VAL A 3 11.39 -8.53 -16.04
CA VAL A 3 10.70 -8.70 -14.76
C VAL A 3 9.31 -9.36 -14.89
N LEU A 4 8.69 -9.22 -16.06
CA LEU A 4 7.39 -9.82 -16.36
C LEU A 4 7.46 -11.34 -16.64
N ASP A 5 8.62 -11.86 -16.99
CA ASP A 5 8.85 -13.28 -17.31
C ASP A 5 9.37 -14.06 -16.09
N ASP A 6 9.64 -13.38 -14.98
CA ASP A 6 10.14 -14.00 -13.75
C ASP A 6 9.00 -14.71 -13.00
N PRO A 7 9.03 -16.06 -12.88
CA PRO A 7 7.97 -16.84 -12.24
C PRO A 7 7.65 -16.39 -10.80
N LYS A 8 8.63 -15.78 -10.10
CA LYS A 8 8.42 -15.32 -8.72
C LYS A 8 7.39 -14.20 -8.60
N TYR A 9 7.05 -13.49 -9.71
CA TYR A 9 6.06 -12.43 -9.75
C TYR A 9 4.74 -12.83 -10.43
N SER A 10 4.59 -14.09 -10.86
CA SER A 10 3.39 -14.57 -11.55
C SER A 10 2.09 -14.29 -10.79
N HIS A 11 2.12 -14.31 -9.45
CA HIS A 11 0.99 -14.01 -8.58
C HIS A 11 0.49 -12.55 -8.68
N LEU A 12 1.31 -11.63 -9.21
CA LEU A 12 0.95 -10.21 -9.45
C LEU A 12 0.43 -9.99 -10.86
N LEU A 13 0.86 -10.80 -11.82
CA LEU A 13 0.63 -10.59 -13.24
C LEU A 13 -0.65 -11.24 -13.77
N LYS A 14 -1.20 -12.19 -13.04
CA LYS A 14 -2.39 -12.98 -13.42
C LYS A 14 -3.36 -13.08 -12.26
N ARG A 15 -4.61 -13.42 -12.55
CA ARG A 15 -5.55 -13.85 -11.51
C ARG A 15 -5.01 -15.10 -10.83
N GLN A 16 -4.94 -15.07 -9.52
CA GLN A 16 -4.48 -16.21 -8.74
C GLN A 16 -5.47 -17.39 -8.86
N PRO A 17 -5.00 -18.64 -8.60
CA PRO A 17 -5.85 -19.82 -8.60
C PRO A 17 -7.10 -19.62 -7.73
N PHE A 18 -8.19 -20.25 -8.14
CA PHE A 18 -9.51 -20.11 -7.51
C PHE A 18 -9.50 -20.41 -5.99
N TYR A 19 -8.82 -21.47 -5.57
CA TYR A 19 -8.74 -21.83 -4.16
C TYR A 19 -8.03 -20.78 -3.31
N LEU A 20 -6.97 -20.13 -3.81
CA LEU A 20 -6.31 -19.02 -3.12
C LEU A 20 -7.21 -17.80 -3.01
N ARG A 21 -7.98 -17.52 -4.06
CA ARG A 21 -8.92 -16.39 -4.07
C ARG A 21 -10.05 -16.60 -3.05
N ILE A 22 -10.59 -17.80 -2.96
CA ILE A 22 -11.58 -18.16 -1.93
C ILE A 22 -10.96 -18.03 -0.55
N GLY A 23 -9.77 -18.59 -0.31
CA GLY A 23 -9.08 -18.48 0.97
C GLY A 23 -8.88 -17.03 1.43
N LYS A 24 -8.47 -16.14 0.50
CA LYS A 24 -8.35 -14.71 0.77
C LYS A 24 -9.69 -14.05 1.11
N THR A 25 -10.76 -14.44 0.43
CA THR A 25 -12.10 -13.92 0.70
C THR A 25 -12.59 -14.35 2.07
N LEU A 26 -12.39 -15.61 2.44
CA LEU A 26 -12.72 -16.12 3.76
C LEU A 26 -11.91 -15.41 4.85
N LEU A 27 -10.61 -15.23 4.63
CA LEU A 27 -9.73 -14.50 5.55
C LEU A 27 -10.16 -13.04 5.70
N TYR A 28 -10.54 -12.37 4.61
CA TYR A 28 -11.06 -11.00 4.66
C TYR A 28 -12.36 -10.90 5.45
N ASN A 29 -13.31 -11.82 5.21
CA ASN A 29 -14.58 -11.83 5.92
C ASN A 29 -14.40 -12.15 7.41
N TRP A 30 -13.50 -13.06 7.73
CA TRP A 30 -13.11 -13.34 9.11
C TRP A 30 -12.48 -12.11 9.78
N ALA A 31 -11.57 -11.43 9.09
CA ALA A 31 -11.02 -10.16 9.58
C ALA A 31 -12.11 -9.13 9.81
N LYS A 32 -13.02 -8.91 8.85
CA LYS A 32 -14.18 -8.00 9.03
C LYS A 32 -15.00 -8.35 10.26
N PHE A 33 -15.25 -9.64 10.50
CA PHE A 33 -15.98 -10.10 11.68
C PHE A 33 -15.23 -9.73 12.97
N ILE A 34 -13.92 -10.03 13.10
CA ILE A 34 -13.11 -9.64 14.26
C ILE A 34 -13.10 -8.12 14.45
N PHE A 35 -12.94 -7.35 13.37
CA PHE A 35 -12.92 -5.90 13.42
C PHE A 35 -14.30 -5.24 13.51
N SER A 36 -15.37 -6.01 13.66
CA SER A 36 -16.70 -5.48 13.96
C SER A 36 -16.96 -5.37 15.48
N TRP A 37 -16.32 -6.21 16.29
CA TRP A 37 -16.56 -6.25 17.75
C TRP A 37 -15.30 -6.18 18.61
N TYR A 38 -14.20 -6.87 18.24
CA TYR A 38 -12.98 -6.92 19.07
C TYR A 38 -12.14 -5.64 18.96
N THR A 39 -11.97 -5.14 17.75
CA THR A 39 -11.31 -3.86 17.45
C THR A 39 -12.11 -3.07 16.40
N PRO A 40 -13.30 -2.57 16.77
CA PRO A 40 -14.20 -1.96 15.79
C PRO A 40 -13.55 -0.80 15.03
N ILE A 41 -13.76 -0.82 13.70
CA ILE A 41 -13.24 0.18 12.78
C ILE A 41 -14.36 1.17 12.44
N LYS A 42 -14.12 2.46 12.71
CA LYS A 42 -14.95 3.56 12.18
C LYS A 42 -14.23 4.21 11.00
N VAL A 43 -14.95 4.40 9.90
CA VAL A 43 -14.42 4.98 8.67
C VAL A 43 -15.14 6.28 8.38
N PHE A 44 -14.36 7.34 8.10
CA PHE A 44 -14.82 8.66 7.72
C PHE A 44 -14.26 9.02 6.35
N GLY A 45 -15.00 9.77 5.54
CA GLY A 45 -14.56 10.21 4.21
C GLY A 45 -14.64 9.12 3.13
N LYS A 46 -15.56 8.16 3.23
CA LYS A 46 -15.71 7.09 2.23
C LYS A 46 -16.05 7.62 0.84
N GLU A 47 -16.70 8.75 0.76
CA GLU A 47 -17.05 9.50 -0.45
C GLU A 47 -15.83 9.93 -1.26
N ASN A 48 -14.66 10.01 -0.64
CA ASN A 48 -13.39 10.37 -1.29
C ASN A 48 -12.74 9.21 -2.05
N ILE A 49 -13.28 7.99 -1.94
CA ILE A 49 -12.70 6.80 -2.58
C ILE A 49 -12.97 6.85 -4.09
N PRO A 50 -11.92 6.87 -4.94
CA PRO A 50 -12.12 6.86 -6.38
C PRO A 50 -12.70 5.53 -6.89
N ASP A 51 -13.56 5.59 -7.92
CA ASP A 51 -14.07 4.40 -8.60
C ASP A 51 -13.01 3.64 -9.42
N SER A 52 -11.91 4.29 -9.70
CA SER A 52 -10.76 3.71 -10.42
C SER A 52 -9.75 3.09 -9.46
N SER A 53 -8.75 2.41 -10.01
CA SER A 53 -7.56 1.99 -9.22
C SER A 53 -6.85 3.21 -8.62
N PHE A 54 -6.42 3.10 -7.38
CA PHE A 54 -5.71 4.15 -6.65
C PHE A 54 -4.58 3.58 -5.77
N ILE A 55 -3.73 4.47 -5.28
CA ILE A 55 -2.66 4.14 -4.36
C ILE A 55 -3.03 4.69 -2.99
N TYR A 56 -3.28 3.82 -2.02
CA TYR A 56 -3.39 4.24 -0.63
C TYR A 56 -2.05 4.72 -0.10
N CYS A 57 -2.04 5.88 0.51
CA CYS A 57 -0.89 6.44 1.20
C CYS A 57 -1.29 6.82 2.63
N SER A 58 -0.77 6.12 3.64
CA SER A 58 -1.18 6.28 5.03
C SER A 58 0.01 6.22 5.98
N ASN A 59 -0.15 6.75 7.20
CA ASN A 59 0.76 6.49 8.29
C ASN A 59 0.85 4.98 8.62
N HIS A 60 1.96 4.54 9.20
CA HIS A 60 2.22 3.12 9.45
C HIS A 60 2.65 2.86 10.90
N ASN A 61 1.74 2.33 11.70
CA ASN A 61 1.97 2.06 13.12
C ASN A 61 1.96 0.57 13.46
N ALA A 62 1.14 -0.24 12.77
CA ALA A 62 0.97 -1.65 13.06
C ALA A 62 0.70 -2.50 11.81
N HIS A 63 0.78 -3.81 11.94
CA HIS A 63 0.35 -4.74 10.88
C HIS A 63 -1.16 -4.65 10.60
N LEU A 64 -1.95 -4.19 11.56
CA LEU A 64 -3.39 -3.97 11.40
C LEU A 64 -3.73 -2.88 10.38
N ASP A 65 -2.80 -2.00 10.04
CA ASP A 65 -3.05 -0.87 9.13
C ASP A 65 -3.52 -1.35 7.76
N VAL A 66 -2.92 -2.42 7.22
CA VAL A 66 -3.30 -3.00 5.92
C VAL A 66 -4.74 -3.53 5.97
N ILE A 67 -5.11 -4.20 7.06
CA ILE A 67 -6.47 -4.74 7.25
C ILE A 67 -7.47 -3.59 7.39
N ALA A 68 -7.13 -2.57 8.18
CA ALA A 68 -7.98 -1.40 8.40
C ALA A 68 -8.24 -0.65 7.09
N LEU A 69 -7.23 -0.43 6.26
CA LEU A 69 -7.38 0.20 4.93
C LEU A 69 -8.20 -0.67 3.98
N SER A 70 -8.01 -1.99 3.99
CA SER A 70 -8.78 -2.93 3.16
C SER A 70 -10.28 -2.87 3.52
N ILE A 71 -10.60 -2.89 4.81
CA ILE A 71 -11.98 -2.77 5.30
C ILE A 71 -12.55 -1.38 4.99
N ALA A 72 -11.78 -0.32 5.16
CA ALA A 72 -12.20 1.05 4.90
C ALA A 72 -12.59 1.28 3.43
N ALA A 73 -11.84 0.71 2.49
CA ALA A 73 -12.15 0.77 1.06
C ALA A 73 -13.17 -0.27 0.59
N ASN A 74 -13.62 -1.16 1.47
CA ASN A 74 -14.41 -2.33 1.09
C ASN A 74 -13.74 -3.15 -0.03
N LYS A 75 -12.40 -3.26 0.01
CA LYS A 75 -11.59 -4.02 -0.94
C LYS A 75 -11.13 -5.33 -0.32
N ASN A 76 -11.42 -6.43 -0.99
CA ASN A 76 -10.96 -7.78 -0.60
C ASN A 76 -9.43 -7.89 -0.70
N PHE A 77 -8.81 -8.81 0.04
CA PHE A 77 -7.39 -9.09 -0.06
C PHE A 77 -6.95 -9.60 -1.45
N ASN A 78 -7.88 -9.97 -2.33
CA ASN A 78 -7.60 -10.22 -3.74
C ASN A 78 -7.32 -8.94 -4.53
N ASP A 79 -7.90 -7.81 -4.09
CA ASP A 79 -7.95 -6.56 -4.84
C ASP A 79 -6.95 -5.53 -4.31
N ILE A 80 -6.20 -5.89 -3.28
CA ILE A 80 -5.19 -5.04 -2.67
C ILE A 80 -3.82 -5.68 -2.77
N GLY A 81 -2.83 -4.92 -3.25
CA GLY A 81 -1.42 -5.21 -3.15
C GLY A 81 -0.73 -4.28 -2.16
N MET A 82 0.42 -4.68 -1.65
CA MET A 82 1.23 -3.89 -0.74
C MET A 82 2.65 -3.77 -1.27
N LEU A 83 3.18 -2.54 -1.36
CA LEU A 83 4.60 -2.36 -1.61
C LEU A 83 5.40 -2.73 -0.36
N ALA A 84 6.35 -3.62 -0.54
CA ALA A 84 7.14 -4.17 0.55
C ALA A 84 8.64 -4.15 0.23
N ALA A 85 9.44 -3.77 1.22
CA ALA A 85 10.88 -3.88 1.10
C ALA A 85 11.30 -5.34 0.98
N LYS A 86 12.11 -5.65 -0.04
CA LYS A 86 12.55 -7.01 -0.36
C LYS A 86 13.21 -7.68 0.84
N ASP A 87 14.14 -6.98 1.50
CA ASP A 87 14.95 -7.46 2.62
C ASP A 87 14.12 -7.98 3.81
N TYR A 88 12.92 -7.47 4.03
CA TYR A 88 12.11 -7.85 5.18
C TYR A 88 11.17 -9.04 4.90
N TRP A 89 10.62 -9.13 3.69
CA TRP A 89 9.54 -10.07 3.39
C TRP A 89 10.01 -11.32 2.64
N PHE A 90 11.21 -11.28 2.03
CA PHE A 90 11.67 -12.32 1.13
C PHE A 90 12.79 -13.20 1.71
N ASP A 91 13.36 -12.84 2.86
CA ASP A 91 14.46 -13.59 3.48
C ASP A 91 13.98 -14.85 4.24
N ASN A 92 12.72 -14.90 4.70
CA ASN A 92 12.16 -16.03 5.41
C ASN A 92 11.24 -16.84 4.49
N SER A 93 11.46 -18.17 4.40
CA SER A 93 10.68 -19.07 3.54
C SER A 93 9.19 -19.06 3.81
N PHE A 94 8.77 -18.98 5.08
CA PHE A 94 7.35 -18.89 5.46
C PHE A 94 6.73 -17.58 4.98
N ARG A 95 7.40 -16.44 5.21
CA ARG A 95 6.93 -15.13 4.75
C ARG A 95 6.85 -15.08 3.23
N ARG A 96 7.88 -15.61 2.56
CA ARG A 96 7.96 -15.63 1.11
C ARG A 96 6.86 -16.49 0.47
N ASN A 97 6.62 -17.69 0.97
CA ASN A 97 5.75 -18.66 0.30
C ASN A 97 4.27 -18.50 0.67
N ILE A 98 3.95 -18.01 1.88
CA ILE A 98 2.58 -17.84 2.36
C ILE A 98 2.15 -16.38 2.32
N MET A 99 2.90 -15.48 2.94
CA MET A 99 2.47 -14.09 3.07
C MET A 99 2.55 -13.32 1.74
N LYS A 100 3.52 -13.64 0.88
CA LYS A 100 3.70 -12.99 -0.43
C LYS A 100 2.45 -13.12 -1.32
N PRO A 101 1.91 -14.32 -1.61
CA PRO A 101 0.71 -14.45 -2.42
C PRO A 101 -0.55 -13.97 -1.69
N VAL A 102 -0.65 -14.12 -0.36
CA VAL A 102 -1.82 -13.68 0.42
C VAL A 102 -1.95 -12.16 0.39
N MET A 103 -0.86 -11.43 0.61
CA MET A 103 -0.86 -9.96 0.68
C MET A 103 -0.55 -9.29 -0.67
N ASN A 104 -0.40 -10.05 -1.77
CA ASN A 104 0.02 -9.54 -3.08
C ASN A 104 1.23 -8.61 -2.95
N LEU A 105 2.31 -9.07 -2.32
CA LEU A 105 3.49 -8.26 -2.06
C LEU A 105 4.19 -7.89 -3.36
N ILE A 106 4.26 -6.58 -3.63
CA ILE A 106 5.00 -6.00 -4.74
C ILE A 106 6.36 -5.55 -4.21
N PRO A 107 7.47 -6.07 -4.72
CA PRO A 107 8.78 -5.71 -4.22
C PRO A 107 9.12 -4.26 -4.55
N LEU A 108 9.68 -3.55 -3.57
CA LEU A 108 10.19 -2.20 -3.74
C LEU A 108 11.72 -2.23 -3.77
N GLY A 109 12.29 -1.83 -4.91
CA GLY A 109 13.73 -1.64 -5.06
C GLY A 109 14.23 -0.44 -4.22
N ARG A 110 15.28 -0.65 -3.44
CA ARG A 110 15.98 0.39 -2.67
C ARG A 110 17.27 0.79 -3.37
N LYS A 111 17.70 2.05 -3.21
CA LYS A 111 18.91 2.59 -3.86
C LYS A 111 20.23 1.88 -3.51
N SER A 112 20.27 1.10 -2.44
CA SER A 112 21.46 0.35 -1.97
C SER A 112 21.47 -1.10 -2.41
N ALA A 113 20.70 -1.46 -3.40
CA ALA A 113 20.50 -2.81 -3.84
C ALA A 113 21.72 -3.36 -4.61
N SER A 114 22.03 -4.63 -4.39
CA SER A 114 22.99 -5.40 -5.19
C SER A 114 22.54 -5.47 -6.65
N GLN A 115 23.43 -5.84 -7.57
CA GLN A 115 23.13 -5.98 -9.01
C GLN A 115 21.91 -6.86 -9.34
N ASN A 116 21.45 -7.68 -8.38
CA ASN A 116 20.30 -8.60 -8.50
C ASN A 116 19.01 -8.05 -7.89
N ASP A 117 18.96 -6.79 -7.47
CA ASP A 117 17.77 -6.22 -6.86
C ASP A 117 16.88 -5.55 -7.92
N ILE A 118 15.56 -5.66 -7.67
CA ILE A 118 14.56 -5.01 -8.50
C ILE A 118 14.72 -3.49 -8.50
N THR A 119 14.66 -2.89 -9.66
CA THR A 119 14.71 -1.44 -9.83
C THR A 119 13.36 -0.80 -9.51
N PHE A 120 13.34 0.52 -9.31
CA PHE A 120 12.09 1.25 -9.13
C PHE A 120 11.19 1.20 -10.39
N ASP A 121 11.81 1.16 -11.58
CA ASP A 121 11.07 1.08 -12.84
C ASP A 121 10.39 -0.29 -13.00
N GLU A 122 11.08 -1.37 -12.65
CA GLU A 122 10.49 -2.72 -12.60
C GLU A 122 9.37 -2.83 -11.56
N THR A 123 9.55 -2.21 -10.38
CA THR A 123 8.47 -2.08 -9.37
C THR A 123 7.24 -1.37 -9.97
N THR A 124 7.47 -0.30 -10.74
CA THR A 124 6.40 0.45 -11.41
C THR A 124 5.70 -0.40 -12.47
N ILE A 125 6.44 -1.15 -13.27
CA ILE A 125 5.88 -2.08 -14.27
C ILE A 125 5.02 -3.16 -13.62
N LEU A 126 5.50 -3.80 -12.55
CA LEU A 126 4.73 -4.81 -11.81
C LEU A 126 3.46 -4.20 -11.19
N SER A 127 3.57 -3.00 -10.64
CA SER A 127 2.44 -2.26 -10.06
C SER A 127 1.38 -1.93 -11.10
N ASP A 128 1.78 -1.49 -12.30
CA ASP A 128 0.88 -1.20 -13.42
C ASP A 128 0.10 -2.46 -13.83
N LYS A 129 0.81 -3.56 -14.05
CA LYS A 129 0.18 -4.84 -14.42
C LYS A 129 -0.78 -5.33 -13.33
N PHE A 130 -0.39 -5.25 -12.06
CA PHE A 130 -1.24 -5.63 -10.94
C PHE A 130 -2.53 -4.80 -10.88
N MET A 131 -2.43 -3.48 -11.01
CA MET A 131 -3.57 -2.55 -10.89
C MET A 131 -4.53 -2.64 -12.08
N LYS A 132 -4.09 -3.10 -13.25
CA LYS A 132 -4.94 -3.33 -14.44
C LYS A 132 -5.88 -4.52 -14.27
N ILE A 133 -5.60 -5.44 -13.36
CA ILE A 133 -6.47 -6.58 -13.08
C ILE A 133 -7.57 -6.14 -12.13
N ASP A 134 -8.82 -6.15 -12.57
CA ASP A 134 -10.02 -5.94 -11.74
C ASP A 134 -10.00 -4.64 -10.90
N LYS A 135 -9.38 -3.57 -11.40
CA LYS A 135 -9.24 -2.27 -10.70
C LYS A 135 -8.63 -2.42 -9.30
N ARG A 136 -7.58 -3.24 -9.18
CA ARG A 136 -6.86 -3.44 -7.92
C ARG A 136 -6.19 -2.16 -7.44
N CYS A 137 -6.00 -2.08 -6.12
CA CYS A 137 -5.38 -0.94 -5.45
C CYS A 137 -4.07 -1.36 -4.79
N ILE A 138 -3.20 -0.40 -4.52
CA ILE A 138 -1.91 -0.64 -3.86
C ILE A 138 -1.85 0.18 -2.58
N ILE A 139 -1.40 -0.43 -1.49
CA ILE A 139 -1.08 0.26 -0.24
C ILE A 139 0.43 0.53 -0.21
N ILE A 140 0.78 1.76 0.12
CA ILE A 140 2.15 2.18 0.36
C ILE A 140 2.22 3.08 1.59
N PHE A 141 3.17 2.80 2.47
CA PHE A 141 3.43 3.62 3.64
C PHE A 141 4.62 4.54 3.38
N PRO A 142 4.42 5.87 3.31
CA PRO A 142 5.46 6.81 2.90
C PRO A 142 6.62 6.88 3.89
N GLU A 143 6.42 6.49 5.13
CA GLU A 143 7.46 6.41 6.17
C GLU A 143 8.49 5.31 5.89
N GLY A 144 8.11 4.26 5.16
CA GLY A 144 8.96 3.13 4.79
C GLY A 144 9.30 2.17 5.94
N THR A 145 8.78 2.42 7.13
CA THR A 145 8.90 1.58 8.33
C THR A 145 7.76 1.89 9.30
N ARG A 146 7.44 0.95 10.17
CA ARG A 146 6.47 1.20 11.26
C ARG A 146 7.05 2.17 12.27
N GLY A 147 6.31 3.26 12.53
CA GLY A 147 6.60 4.27 13.54
C GLY A 147 6.06 3.90 14.94
N LYS A 148 6.25 4.80 15.90
CA LYS A 148 5.55 4.77 17.19
C LYS A 148 4.10 5.25 16.96
N ALA A 149 3.17 4.77 17.81
CA ALA A 149 1.79 5.24 17.77
C ALA A 149 1.73 6.78 17.86
N ASN A 150 0.91 7.39 17.02
CA ASN A 150 0.70 8.84 16.96
C ASN A 150 1.94 9.69 16.64
N VAL A 151 3.02 9.08 16.14
CA VAL A 151 4.23 9.79 15.69
C VAL A 151 4.41 9.53 14.20
N LEU A 152 4.37 10.58 13.39
CA LEU A 152 4.63 10.52 11.96
C LEU A 152 6.12 10.73 11.67
N ASN A 153 6.72 9.78 10.95
CA ASN A 153 8.07 9.93 10.42
C ASN A 153 8.05 10.74 9.12
N ARG A 154 9.23 11.21 8.69
CA ARG A 154 9.38 11.92 7.42
C ARG A 154 8.93 11.06 6.24
N PHE A 155 8.16 11.65 5.33
CA PHE A 155 7.67 10.98 4.14
C PHE A 155 8.74 10.88 3.05
N ARG A 156 8.80 9.70 2.43
CA ARG A 156 9.65 9.42 1.28
C ARG A 156 8.88 9.72 -0.01
N LYS A 157 9.61 10.07 -1.08
CA LYS A 157 9.02 10.42 -2.39
C LYS A 157 8.56 9.20 -3.21
N GLY A 158 8.77 7.97 -2.71
CA GLY A 158 8.40 6.74 -3.41
C GLY A 158 6.93 6.68 -3.85
N PRO A 159 5.96 6.95 -2.96
CA PRO A 159 4.54 6.97 -3.31
C PRO A 159 4.21 7.94 -4.45
N SER A 160 4.69 9.17 -4.37
CA SER A 160 4.44 10.20 -5.39
C SER A 160 5.09 9.86 -6.72
N ARG A 161 6.31 9.33 -6.72
CA ARG A 161 6.97 8.86 -7.95
C ARG A 161 6.21 7.73 -8.62
N LEU A 162 5.70 6.77 -7.82
CA LEU A 162 4.88 5.67 -8.32
C LEU A 162 3.58 6.19 -8.91
N ALA A 163 2.88 7.08 -8.22
CA ALA A 163 1.63 7.68 -8.68
C ALA A 163 1.79 8.42 -10.01
N ILE A 164 2.87 9.21 -10.14
CA ILE A 164 3.20 9.92 -11.38
C ILE A 164 3.50 8.92 -12.51
N GLY A 165 4.34 7.91 -12.26
CA GLY A 165 4.71 6.90 -13.27
C GLY A 165 3.51 6.06 -13.74
N LEU A 166 2.54 5.80 -12.87
CA LEU A 166 1.32 5.04 -13.17
C LEU A 166 0.16 5.93 -13.64
N ASN A 167 0.28 7.25 -13.53
CA ASN A 167 -0.83 8.19 -13.70
C ASN A 167 -2.07 7.78 -12.88
N LYS A 168 -1.87 7.39 -11.62
CA LYS A 168 -2.92 6.95 -10.69
C LYS A 168 -3.03 7.90 -9.50
N PRO A 169 -4.27 8.18 -9.02
CA PRO A 169 -4.46 9.02 -7.85
C PRO A 169 -3.87 8.37 -6.59
N ILE A 170 -3.33 9.21 -5.71
CA ILE A 170 -3.06 8.84 -4.32
C ILE A 170 -4.30 9.17 -3.49
N LEU A 171 -4.74 8.19 -2.71
CA LEU A 171 -5.77 8.34 -1.69
C LEU A 171 -5.08 8.44 -0.32
N PRO A 172 -4.89 9.66 0.24
CA PRO A 172 -4.31 9.80 1.55
C PRO A 172 -5.28 9.30 2.62
N ALA A 173 -4.76 8.64 3.65
CA ALA A 173 -5.56 8.23 4.79
C ALA A 173 -4.79 8.36 6.10
N VAL A 174 -5.51 8.64 7.20
CA VAL A 174 -4.96 8.66 8.55
C VAL A 174 -5.58 7.53 9.34
N ILE A 175 -4.74 6.68 9.93
CA ILE A 175 -5.16 5.57 10.79
C ILE A 175 -4.77 5.91 12.22
N LYS A 176 -5.75 5.81 13.14
CA LYS A 176 -5.55 5.96 14.58
C LYS A 176 -6.05 4.71 15.32
N GLY A 177 -5.36 4.31 16.39
CA GLY A 177 -5.74 3.20 17.26
C GLY A 177 -5.07 1.87 16.94
N THR A 178 -4.48 1.69 15.76
CA THR A 178 -3.80 0.43 15.40
C THR A 178 -2.51 0.20 16.18
N GLY A 179 -1.70 1.25 16.36
CA GLY A 179 -0.46 1.17 17.12
C GLY A 179 -0.66 0.89 18.61
N GLU A 180 -1.76 1.37 19.17
CA GLU A 180 -2.18 1.09 20.56
C GLU A 180 -2.74 -0.33 20.71
N SER A 181 -3.51 -0.80 19.70
CA SER A 181 -4.06 -2.15 19.69
C SER A 181 -2.99 -3.21 19.44
N TRP A 182 -2.02 -2.92 18.55
CA TRP A 182 -0.91 -3.83 18.26
C TRP A 182 0.44 -3.12 18.24
N PRO A 183 1.01 -2.81 19.40
CA PRO A 183 2.33 -2.18 19.49
C PRO A 183 3.42 -3.04 18.82
N LYS A 184 4.41 -2.37 18.24
CA LYS A 184 5.57 -3.04 17.61
C LYS A 184 6.24 -3.98 18.61
N GLY A 185 6.51 -5.23 18.20
CA GLY A 185 7.17 -6.26 19.04
C GLY A 185 6.20 -7.13 19.85
N LYS A 186 4.90 -6.83 19.87
CA LYS A 186 3.92 -7.72 20.50
C LYS A 186 3.44 -8.79 19.50
N ILE A 187 3.20 -10.00 20.02
CA ILE A 187 2.71 -11.14 19.20
C ILE A 187 1.21 -11.01 18.96
N PHE A 188 0.45 -10.66 19.99
CA PHE A 188 -1.01 -10.56 19.95
C PHE A 188 -1.44 -9.09 20.02
N PHE A 189 -2.54 -8.77 19.32
CA PHE A 189 -3.19 -7.48 19.47
C PHE A 189 -4.29 -7.56 20.55
N LYS A 190 -4.57 -6.42 21.16
CA LYS A 190 -5.57 -6.25 22.21
C LYS A 190 -6.78 -5.48 21.69
N PRO A 191 -7.93 -5.59 22.37
CA PRO A 191 -9.11 -4.79 22.03
C PRO A 191 -8.77 -3.30 21.97
N GLY A 192 -9.39 -2.61 21.01
CA GLY A 192 -9.19 -1.18 20.81
C GLY A 192 -10.21 -0.60 19.85
N LYS A 193 -10.17 0.70 19.64
CA LYS A 193 -11.03 1.39 18.67
C LYS A 193 -10.15 1.96 17.56
N ILE A 194 -10.38 1.51 16.33
CA ILE A 194 -9.66 2.00 15.15
C ILE A 194 -10.50 3.03 14.44
N ARG A 195 -9.87 4.11 14.01
CA ARG A 195 -10.48 5.13 13.14
C ARG A 195 -9.64 5.29 11.90
N VAL A 196 -10.31 5.26 10.75
CA VAL A 196 -9.68 5.52 9.44
C VAL A 196 -10.35 6.76 8.86
N TYR A 197 -9.54 7.78 8.61
CA TYR A 197 -9.98 9.01 7.94
C TYR A 197 -9.43 8.97 6.51
N ILE A 198 -10.33 8.88 5.54
CA ILE A 198 -10.00 8.90 4.12
C ILE A 198 -10.11 10.35 3.65
N LEU A 199 -9.01 10.88 3.14
CA LEU A 199 -8.90 12.26 2.70
C LEU A 199 -9.14 12.35 1.18
N GLU A 200 -9.35 13.56 0.66
CA GLU A 200 -9.54 13.77 -0.77
C GLU A 200 -8.36 13.22 -1.60
N ALA A 201 -8.69 12.59 -2.72
CA ALA A 201 -7.70 12.03 -3.62
C ALA A 201 -6.82 13.11 -4.26
N ILE A 202 -5.53 12.81 -4.38
CA ILE A 202 -4.53 13.69 -4.99
C ILE A 202 -4.16 13.12 -6.36
N TYR A 203 -4.41 13.89 -7.41
CA TYR A 203 -4.17 13.47 -8.78
C TYR A 203 -2.81 13.95 -9.30
N PRO A 204 -1.97 13.06 -9.89
CA PRO A 204 -0.65 13.43 -10.41
C PRO A 204 -0.69 14.57 -11.45
N LYS A 205 -1.75 14.63 -12.25
CA LYS A 205 -1.93 15.65 -13.30
C LYS A 205 -1.79 17.08 -12.78
N SER A 206 -2.25 17.35 -11.55
CA SER A 206 -2.17 18.68 -10.93
C SER A 206 -0.73 19.14 -10.65
N PHE A 207 0.23 18.23 -10.62
CA PHE A 207 1.65 18.53 -10.35
C PHE A 207 2.53 18.49 -11.60
N ILE A 208 2.04 17.88 -12.67
CA ILE A 208 2.76 17.77 -13.95
C ILE A 208 2.51 19.00 -14.81
N ASN A 209 1.30 19.60 -14.75
CA ASN A 209 0.92 20.85 -15.43
C ASN A 209 1.34 20.92 -16.92
N GLY A 210 1.11 19.84 -17.68
CA GLY A 210 1.46 19.80 -19.11
C GLY A 210 2.97 19.70 -19.41
N LYS A 211 3.83 19.68 -18.39
CA LYS A 211 5.28 19.53 -18.58
C LYS A 211 5.64 18.14 -19.07
N THR A 212 6.56 18.07 -20.02
CA THR A 212 7.15 16.80 -20.44
C THR A 212 7.76 16.05 -19.25
N LEU A 213 7.47 14.75 -19.12
CA LEU A 213 8.00 13.89 -18.07
C LEU A 213 9.48 13.58 -18.32
N ASN A 214 10.36 14.48 -17.92
CA ASN A 214 11.79 14.21 -17.81
C ASN A 214 12.18 13.98 -16.33
N LYS A 215 13.42 13.51 -16.08
CA LYS A 215 13.90 13.22 -14.73
C LYS A 215 13.74 14.39 -13.74
N LYS A 216 14.02 15.62 -14.19
CA LYS A 216 13.95 16.85 -13.38
C LYS A 216 12.51 17.20 -13.03
N ASN A 217 11.63 17.22 -14.03
CA ASN A 217 10.21 17.56 -13.84
C ASN A 217 9.49 16.51 -12.98
N THR A 218 9.75 15.22 -13.23
CA THR A 218 9.22 14.11 -12.42
C THR A 218 9.69 14.21 -10.96
N PHE A 219 10.95 14.57 -10.71
CA PHE A 219 11.48 14.74 -9.36
C PHE A 219 10.80 15.90 -8.62
N ASN A 220 10.62 17.04 -9.29
CA ASN A 220 9.97 18.22 -8.70
C ASN A 220 8.49 17.94 -8.42
N ALA A 221 7.75 17.40 -9.38
CA ALA A 221 6.36 17.00 -9.20
C ALA A 221 6.19 16.00 -8.03
N ALA A 222 7.08 15.01 -7.94
CA ALA A 222 7.06 14.06 -6.84
C ALA A 222 7.37 14.70 -5.48
N LYS A 223 8.23 15.72 -5.43
CA LYS A 223 8.52 16.49 -4.21
C LYS A 223 7.30 17.27 -3.76
N GLU A 224 6.68 18.03 -4.67
CA GLU A 224 5.49 18.84 -4.39
C GLU A 224 4.32 17.95 -3.96
N MET A 225 4.04 16.89 -4.68
CA MET A 225 3.00 15.92 -4.36
C MET A 225 3.25 15.25 -2.99
N THR A 226 4.51 14.93 -2.63
CA THR A 226 4.84 14.36 -1.32
C THR A 226 4.57 15.35 -0.20
N ASN A 227 4.90 16.64 -0.39
CA ASN A 227 4.62 17.68 0.58
C ASN A 227 3.11 17.86 0.79
N GLU A 228 2.31 17.78 -0.29
CA GLU A 228 0.85 17.86 -0.20
C GLU A 228 0.27 16.66 0.56
N ILE A 229 0.74 15.43 0.28
CA ILE A 229 0.33 14.24 1.02
C ILE A 229 0.66 14.39 2.51
N GLU A 230 1.87 14.82 2.82
CA GLU A 230 2.33 15.00 4.20
C GLU A 230 1.51 16.07 4.94
N LYS A 231 1.21 17.19 4.26
CA LYS A 231 0.36 18.26 4.79
C LYS A 231 -1.04 17.71 5.15
N ARG A 232 -1.70 17.00 4.23
CA ARG A 232 -3.04 16.45 4.46
C ARG A 232 -3.08 15.40 5.57
N ILE A 233 -2.06 14.54 5.67
CA ILE A 233 -2.02 13.50 6.71
C ILE A 233 -1.69 14.09 8.10
N LYS A 234 -1.03 15.26 8.16
CA LYS A 234 -0.72 15.96 9.41
C LYS A 234 -1.84 16.87 9.92
N SER A 235 -2.74 17.33 9.04
CA SER A 235 -3.91 18.12 9.40
C SER A 235 -4.95 17.29 10.17
#